data_8a80490f1b0e0542db170c466faf1ee4
#
_entry.id   8a80490f1b0e0542db170c466faf1ee4
#
_cell.length_a   1.000
_cell.length_b   1.000
_cell.length_c   1.000
_cell.angle_alpha   90.00
_cell.angle_beta   90.00
_cell.angle_gamma   90.00
#
_symmetry.space_group_name_H-M   'P 1'
#
loop_
_entity.id
_entity.type
_entity.pdbx_description
1 polymer ?
#
loop_
_entity_poly.entity_id
_entity_poly.type
_entity_poly.pdbx_seq_one_letter_code
_entity_poly.pdbx_strand_id
1 'polypeptide(L)'
;MKYLGLELKNFDKIHIWRKYIYFLIKKYMQNDFLEVGAGIGSFTKNYLHKFKNITLTELDENNLSDIKNKFKKNENIEISNILTKNLNKKFNTIIYLNVLEHIKDDISEINDAMNKLNSGGHLIILVPAGSKLYGKFDKAIGHYRRYEKKFFENNKFGDAELIDLYSLDCFGYFLYLVNQLVFKEEVYPSKFKIFVWDKFFTPITIFIDFLFRYKFGKNIICVLKKK
;
A
#
# COMPACT_ATOMS: atom_id res chain seq x y z
N MET A 1 -15.77 -10.05 2.24
CA MET A 1 -14.56 -10.68 2.81
C MET A 1 -14.32 -10.07 4.18
N LYS A 2 -13.88 -10.84 5.19
CA LYS A 2 -13.61 -10.26 6.53
C LYS A 2 -12.11 -10.03 6.68
N TYR A 3 -11.72 -8.79 6.99
CA TYR A 3 -10.34 -8.47 7.30
C TYR A 3 -9.97 -9.02 8.70
N LEU A 4 -8.82 -9.65 8.81
CA LEU A 4 -8.39 -10.31 10.05
C LEU A 4 -7.63 -9.38 11.01
N GLY A 5 -7.06 -8.29 10.48
CA GLY A 5 -6.22 -7.37 11.23
C GLY A 5 -7.02 -6.39 12.10
N LEU A 6 -6.50 -6.09 13.27
CA LEU A 6 -7.04 -5.09 14.20
C LEU A 6 -6.23 -3.79 14.18
N GLU A 7 -5.15 -3.77 13.40
CA GLU A 7 -4.16 -2.69 13.40
C GLU A 7 -4.63 -1.43 12.66
N LEU A 8 -5.54 -1.50 11.68
CA LEU A 8 -5.94 -0.36 10.85
C LEU A 8 -6.30 0.88 11.67
N LYS A 9 -7.08 0.71 12.76
CA LYS A 9 -7.46 1.82 13.64
C LYS A 9 -6.27 2.37 14.43
N ASN A 10 -5.29 1.53 14.76
CA ASN A 10 -4.06 1.97 15.43
C ASN A 10 -3.17 2.74 14.46
N PHE A 11 -3.08 2.28 13.23
CA PHE A 11 -2.32 2.92 12.16
C PHE A 11 -3.00 4.16 11.57
N ASP A 12 -4.30 4.44 11.81
CA ASP A 12 -4.97 5.65 11.26
C ASP A 12 -4.28 6.97 11.66
N LYS A 13 -3.60 6.98 12.81
CA LYS A 13 -2.87 8.15 13.32
C LYS A 13 -1.48 8.37 12.71
N ILE A 14 -1.02 7.50 11.82
CA ILE A 14 0.24 7.66 11.10
C ILE A 14 0.08 8.76 10.05
N HIS A 15 0.89 9.80 10.14
CA HIS A 15 0.83 10.94 9.22
C HIS A 15 2.11 11.14 8.42
N ILE A 16 3.30 11.04 9.08
CA ILE A 16 4.57 11.36 8.43
C ILE A 16 4.90 10.29 7.40
N TRP A 17 4.74 9.01 7.75
CA TRP A 17 4.94 7.91 6.82
C TRP A 17 4.04 8.00 5.58
N ARG A 18 2.73 8.26 5.77
CA ARG A 18 1.81 8.39 4.61
C ARG A 18 2.15 9.57 3.72
N LYS A 19 2.54 10.72 4.29
CA LYS A 19 3.01 11.88 3.52
C LYS A 19 4.28 11.54 2.74
N TYR A 20 5.18 10.77 3.33
CA TYR A 20 6.39 10.30 2.66
C TYR A 20 6.08 9.40 1.47
N ILE A 21 5.24 8.37 1.66
CA ILE A 21 4.79 7.53 0.56
C ILE A 21 4.12 8.38 -0.53
N TYR A 22 3.17 9.24 -0.15
CA TYR A 22 2.51 10.12 -1.11
C TYR A 22 3.51 10.99 -1.90
N PHE A 23 4.51 11.56 -1.23
CA PHE A 23 5.56 12.37 -1.87
C PHE A 23 6.31 11.58 -2.95
N LEU A 24 6.64 10.32 -2.69
CA LEU A 24 7.36 9.46 -3.63
C LEU A 24 6.52 9.08 -4.85
N ILE A 25 5.22 8.80 -4.65
CA ILE A 25 4.36 8.28 -5.72
C ILE A 25 3.56 9.34 -6.47
N LYS A 26 3.39 10.56 -5.91
CA LYS A 26 2.51 11.60 -6.48
C LYS A 26 2.83 11.98 -7.93
N LYS A 27 4.09 11.84 -8.36
CA LYS A 27 4.52 12.15 -9.74
C LYS A 27 3.94 11.19 -10.79
N TYR A 28 3.46 10.00 -10.37
CA TYR A 28 2.83 9.00 -11.24
C TYR A 28 1.31 9.03 -11.17
N MET A 29 0.74 9.81 -10.24
CA MET A 29 -0.70 9.85 -10.00
C MET A 29 -1.39 10.82 -10.96
N GLN A 30 -2.46 10.36 -11.61
CA GLN A 30 -3.27 11.10 -12.57
C GLN A 30 -4.76 11.01 -12.19
N ASN A 31 -5.64 11.85 -12.79
CA ASN A 31 -7.10 11.73 -12.61
C ASN A 31 -7.61 10.38 -13.13
N ASP A 32 -8.86 10.06 -12.81
CA ASP A 32 -9.45 8.74 -12.99
C ASP A 32 -8.67 7.68 -12.21
N PHE A 33 -8.76 7.85 -10.91
CA PHE A 33 -7.92 7.21 -9.93
C PHE A 33 -8.65 6.08 -9.22
N LEU A 34 -8.00 4.93 -9.05
CA LEU A 34 -8.50 3.80 -8.26
C LEU A 34 -7.55 3.50 -7.09
N GLU A 35 -8.04 3.49 -5.88
CA GLU A 35 -7.39 2.88 -4.71
C GLU A 35 -8.08 1.56 -4.39
N VAL A 36 -7.35 0.45 -4.53
CA VAL A 36 -7.84 -0.89 -4.21
C VAL A 36 -7.52 -1.20 -2.76
N GLY A 37 -8.52 -1.71 -2.02
CA GLY A 37 -8.37 -2.04 -0.61
C GLY A 37 -8.12 -0.81 0.25
N ALA A 38 -8.95 0.23 0.11
CA ALA A 38 -8.75 1.52 0.78
C ALA A 38 -8.82 1.45 2.32
N GLY A 39 -9.23 0.30 2.89
CA GLY A 39 -9.39 0.10 4.32
C GLY A 39 -10.35 1.14 4.91
N ILE A 40 -9.89 1.86 5.92
CA ILE A 40 -10.66 2.97 6.55
C ILE A 40 -10.38 4.34 5.89
N GLY A 41 -9.80 4.37 4.68
CA GLY A 41 -9.53 5.58 3.90
C GLY A 41 -8.46 6.50 4.53
N SER A 42 -7.48 5.92 5.19
CA SER A 42 -6.45 6.71 5.88
C SER A 42 -5.44 7.33 4.92
N PHE A 43 -5.10 6.64 3.83
CA PHE A 43 -4.21 7.18 2.81
C PHE A 43 -4.93 8.13 1.87
N THR A 44 -6.19 7.88 1.54
CA THR A 44 -7.06 8.69 0.67
C THR A 44 -7.05 10.17 1.06
N LYS A 45 -6.98 10.48 2.37
CA LYS A 45 -6.93 11.87 2.89
C LYS A 45 -5.77 12.71 2.32
N ASN A 46 -4.67 12.08 1.88
CA ASN A 46 -3.50 12.82 1.39
C ASN A 46 -3.71 13.36 -0.03
N TYR A 47 -4.65 12.81 -0.78
CA TYR A 47 -4.83 13.16 -2.19
C TYR A 47 -6.27 13.49 -2.59
N LEU A 48 -7.27 13.32 -1.72
CA LEU A 48 -8.69 13.46 -2.08
C LEU A 48 -9.04 14.83 -2.72
N HIS A 49 -8.32 15.90 -2.39
CA HIS A 49 -8.50 17.22 -2.97
C HIS A 49 -7.68 17.45 -4.25
N LYS A 50 -6.91 16.46 -4.68
CA LYS A 50 -6.01 16.59 -5.83
C LYS A 50 -6.60 16.03 -7.12
N PHE A 51 -7.57 15.13 -7.01
CA PHE A 51 -8.17 14.43 -8.14
C PHE A 51 -9.67 14.66 -8.21
N LYS A 52 -10.19 14.71 -9.45
CA LYS A 52 -11.61 14.95 -9.71
C LYS A 52 -12.46 13.68 -9.60
N ASN A 53 -11.89 12.54 -10.04
CA ASN A 53 -12.58 11.26 -10.11
C ASN A 53 -11.78 10.21 -9.35
N ILE A 54 -12.25 9.85 -8.16
CA ILE A 54 -11.61 8.87 -7.28
C ILE A 54 -12.57 7.70 -7.12
N THR A 55 -12.09 6.49 -7.33
CA THR A 55 -12.79 5.26 -6.98
C THR A 55 -12.02 4.58 -5.84
N LEU A 56 -12.73 4.21 -4.80
CA LEU A 56 -12.21 3.40 -3.69
C LEU A 56 -12.91 2.05 -3.70
N THR A 57 -12.14 0.97 -3.62
CA THR A 57 -12.72 -0.36 -3.39
C THR A 57 -12.29 -0.90 -2.04
N GLU A 58 -13.23 -1.55 -1.33
CA GLU A 58 -12.99 -2.22 -0.06
C GLU A 58 -13.94 -3.40 0.08
N LEU A 59 -13.41 -4.58 0.42
CA LEU A 59 -14.18 -5.82 0.48
C LEU A 59 -14.65 -6.19 1.89
N ASP A 60 -14.03 -5.64 2.94
CA ASP A 60 -14.52 -5.79 4.30
C ASP A 60 -15.69 -4.85 4.55
N GLU A 61 -16.83 -5.41 5.00
CA GLU A 61 -18.07 -4.65 5.18
C GLU A 61 -17.97 -3.55 6.24
N ASN A 62 -17.20 -3.79 7.31
CA ASN A 62 -17.02 -2.79 8.37
C ASN A 62 -16.18 -1.62 7.86
N ASN A 63 -15.04 -1.91 7.22
CA ASN A 63 -14.20 -0.89 6.61
C ASN A 63 -14.95 -0.13 5.51
N LEU A 64 -15.74 -0.84 4.69
CA LEU A 64 -16.59 -0.24 3.66
C LEU A 64 -17.61 0.75 4.26
N SER A 65 -18.25 0.37 5.36
CA SER A 65 -19.16 1.27 6.09
C SER A 65 -18.43 2.50 6.64
N ASP A 66 -17.25 2.27 7.25
CA ASP A 66 -16.43 3.34 7.82
C ASP A 66 -16.01 4.36 6.74
N ILE A 67 -15.52 3.90 5.57
CA ILE A 67 -15.11 4.81 4.48
C ILE A 67 -16.30 5.52 3.82
N LYS A 68 -17.43 4.86 3.64
CA LYS A 68 -18.66 5.51 3.13
C LYS A 68 -19.12 6.62 4.04
N ASN A 69 -19.13 6.40 5.36
CA ASN A 69 -19.47 7.43 6.33
C ASN A 69 -18.47 8.60 6.34
N LYS A 70 -17.18 8.27 6.24
CA LYS A 70 -16.09 9.24 6.27
C LYS A 70 -16.11 10.20 5.08
N PHE A 71 -16.39 9.70 3.89
CA PHE A 71 -16.35 10.45 2.64
C PHE A 71 -17.71 10.79 2.05
N LYS A 72 -18.81 10.61 2.80
CA LYS A 72 -20.19 10.86 2.32
C LYS A 72 -20.44 12.26 1.74
N LYS A 73 -19.61 13.26 2.09
CA LYS A 73 -19.71 14.63 1.58
C LYS A 73 -18.80 14.91 0.38
N ASN A 74 -18.01 13.93 -0.07
CA ASN A 74 -17.06 14.09 -1.15
C ASN A 74 -17.67 13.57 -2.45
N GLU A 75 -18.23 14.46 -3.28
CA GLU A 75 -18.89 14.12 -4.54
C GLU A 75 -17.95 13.55 -5.59
N ASN A 76 -16.64 13.78 -5.45
CA ASN A 76 -15.61 13.26 -6.34
C ASN A 76 -15.15 11.83 -5.99
N ILE A 77 -15.76 11.18 -4.99
CA ILE A 77 -15.38 9.84 -4.53
C ILE A 77 -16.52 8.85 -4.74
N GLU A 78 -16.27 7.81 -5.53
CA GLU A 78 -17.12 6.63 -5.66
C GLU A 78 -16.56 5.50 -4.79
N ILE A 79 -17.41 4.83 -4.00
CA ILE A 79 -16.97 3.76 -3.08
C ILE A 79 -17.79 2.50 -3.34
N SER A 80 -17.09 1.38 -3.56
CA SER A 80 -17.74 0.09 -3.86
C SER A 80 -17.02 -1.09 -3.20
N ASN A 81 -17.69 -2.25 -3.18
CA ASN A 81 -17.13 -3.53 -2.74
C ASN A 81 -16.87 -4.49 -3.92
N ILE A 82 -16.49 -3.94 -5.06
CA ILE A 82 -16.29 -4.67 -6.32
C ILE A 82 -14.80 -5.03 -6.45
N LEU A 83 -14.52 -6.27 -6.86
CA LEU A 83 -13.17 -6.73 -7.22
C LEU A 83 -12.67 -5.97 -8.46
N THR A 84 -11.36 -5.74 -8.53
CA THR A 84 -10.70 -5.00 -9.63
C THR A 84 -11.12 -5.51 -11.00
N LYS A 85 -11.12 -6.82 -11.22
CA LYS A 85 -11.51 -7.47 -12.49
C LYS A 85 -12.95 -7.16 -12.92
N ASN A 86 -13.86 -6.92 -11.98
CA ASN A 86 -15.28 -6.71 -12.22
C ASN A 86 -15.67 -5.23 -12.41
N LEU A 87 -14.72 -4.30 -12.26
CA LEU A 87 -14.96 -2.89 -12.51
C LEU A 87 -15.24 -2.64 -14.00
N ASN A 88 -16.27 -1.87 -14.34
CA ASN A 88 -16.70 -1.60 -15.72
C ASN A 88 -16.05 -0.36 -16.35
N LYS A 89 -15.05 0.21 -15.69
CA LYS A 89 -14.32 1.39 -16.19
C LYS A 89 -12.81 1.18 -16.15
N LYS A 90 -12.09 2.03 -16.87
CA LYS A 90 -10.63 2.09 -16.85
C LYS A 90 -10.16 3.33 -16.10
N PHE A 91 -8.89 3.29 -15.69
CA PHE A 91 -8.27 4.31 -14.86
C PHE A 91 -6.93 4.76 -15.46
N ASN A 92 -6.50 5.95 -15.10
CA ASN A 92 -5.16 6.42 -15.43
C ASN A 92 -4.16 6.13 -14.30
N THR A 93 -4.67 5.89 -13.08
CA THR A 93 -3.85 5.45 -11.94
C THR A 93 -4.60 4.40 -11.14
N ILE A 94 -3.92 3.31 -10.81
CA ILE A 94 -4.40 2.30 -9.86
C ILE A 94 -3.33 2.14 -8.78
N ILE A 95 -3.74 2.15 -7.51
CA ILE A 95 -2.83 1.92 -6.38
C ILE A 95 -3.26 0.74 -5.51
N TYR A 96 -2.27 -0.02 -5.06
CA TYR A 96 -2.37 -1.06 -4.03
C TYR A 96 -1.38 -0.71 -2.92
N LEU A 97 -1.87 -0.33 -1.75
CA LEU A 97 -1.02 0.07 -0.63
C LEU A 97 -1.20 -0.89 0.53
N ASN A 98 -0.31 -1.86 0.67
CA ASN A 98 -0.37 -2.97 1.62
C ASN A 98 -1.68 -3.77 1.45
N VAL A 99 -1.92 -4.22 0.24
CA VAL A 99 -3.11 -5.01 -0.15
C VAL A 99 -2.71 -6.30 -0.85
N LEU A 100 -1.70 -6.24 -1.74
CA LEU A 100 -1.35 -7.34 -2.61
C LEU A 100 -0.86 -8.58 -1.83
N GLU A 101 -0.21 -8.37 -0.68
CA GLU A 101 0.23 -9.42 0.24
C GLU A 101 -0.93 -10.22 0.86
N HIS A 102 -2.14 -9.69 0.84
CA HIS A 102 -3.37 -10.37 1.28
C HIS A 102 -4.07 -11.14 0.15
N ILE A 103 -3.56 -11.06 -1.07
CA ILE A 103 -4.15 -11.72 -2.24
C ILE A 103 -3.35 -12.97 -2.57
N LYS A 104 -4.04 -14.14 -2.60
CA LYS A 104 -3.36 -15.42 -2.83
C LYS A 104 -2.78 -15.51 -4.24
N ASP A 105 -3.56 -15.12 -5.26
CA ASP A 105 -3.15 -15.07 -6.67
C ASP A 105 -2.84 -13.62 -7.06
N ASP A 106 -1.71 -13.14 -6.59
CA ASP A 106 -1.24 -11.76 -6.77
C ASP A 106 -0.85 -11.46 -8.23
N ILE A 107 -0.34 -12.44 -8.97
CA ILE A 107 -0.01 -12.26 -10.39
C ILE A 107 -1.28 -12.02 -11.20
N SER A 108 -2.34 -12.80 -10.97
CA SER A 108 -3.65 -12.58 -11.62
C SER A 108 -4.21 -11.20 -11.28
N GLU A 109 -4.15 -10.79 -10.02
CA GLU A 109 -4.64 -9.46 -9.59
C GLU A 109 -3.87 -8.31 -10.24
N ILE A 110 -2.53 -8.41 -10.36
CA ILE A 110 -1.72 -7.40 -11.05
C ILE A 110 -2.14 -7.33 -12.53
N ASN A 111 -2.35 -8.47 -13.20
CA ASN A 111 -2.80 -8.50 -14.59
C ASN A 111 -4.21 -7.92 -14.74
N ASP A 112 -5.13 -8.21 -13.82
CA ASP A 112 -6.46 -7.62 -13.79
C ASP A 112 -6.38 -6.09 -13.65
N ALA A 113 -5.51 -5.60 -12.76
CA ALA A 113 -5.26 -4.16 -12.60
C ALA A 113 -4.68 -3.54 -13.88
N MET A 114 -3.69 -4.20 -14.52
CA MET A 114 -3.13 -3.74 -15.79
C MET A 114 -4.19 -3.66 -16.90
N ASN A 115 -5.13 -4.63 -16.94
CA ASN A 115 -6.24 -4.61 -17.90
C ASN A 115 -7.22 -3.45 -17.65
N LYS A 116 -7.32 -2.92 -16.43
CA LYS A 116 -8.16 -1.77 -16.05
C LYS A 116 -7.43 -0.43 -16.22
N LEU A 117 -6.17 -0.40 -16.60
CA LEU A 117 -5.48 0.84 -16.95
C LEU A 117 -5.76 1.28 -18.39
N ASN A 118 -5.83 2.58 -18.60
CA ASN A 118 -5.69 3.20 -19.91
C ASN A 118 -4.23 3.11 -20.39
N SER A 119 -3.97 3.19 -21.70
CA SER A 119 -2.61 3.32 -22.22
C SER A 119 -1.92 4.55 -21.61
N GLY A 120 -0.65 4.40 -21.19
CA GLY A 120 0.11 5.42 -20.47
C GLY A 120 -0.23 5.56 -18.98
N GLY A 121 -1.25 4.82 -18.48
CA GLY A 121 -1.62 4.81 -17.06
C GLY A 121 -0.62 4.07 -16.18
N HIS A 122 -0.67 4.33 -14.86
CA HIS A 122 0.27 3.78 -13.89
C HIS A 122 -0.41 2.87 -12.88
N LEU A 123 0.20 1.70 -12.63
CA LEU A 123 -0.08 0.84 -11.48
C LEU A 123 1.02 1.06 -10.44
N ILE A 124 0.64 1.47 -9.24
CA ILE A 124 1.55 1.74 -8.13
C ILE A 124 1.27 0.73 -7.01
N ILE A 125 2.27 -0.04 -6.62
CA ILE A 125 2.16 -1.09 -5.63
C ILE A 125 3.12 -0.77 -4.48
N LEU A 126 2.62 -0.71 -3.25
CA LEU A 126 3.42 -0.70 -2.02
C LEU A 126 3.14 -2.00 -1.27
N VAL A 127 4.20 -2.77 -0.99
CA VAL A 127 4.11 -4.06 -0.31
C VAL A 127 5.22 -4.23 0.73
N PRO A 128 5.02 -5.06 1.77
CA PRO A 128 6.07 -5.43 2.70
C PRO A 128 7.16 -6.25 1.99
N ALA A 129 8.41 -5.88 2.24
CA ALA A 129 9.59 -6.53 1.68
C ALA A 129 10.27 -7.47 2.67
N GLY A 130 11.14 -8.35 2.12
CA GLY A 130 11.98 -9.23 2.88
C GLY A 130 11.26 -10.50 3.32
N SER A 131 11.30 -11.55 2.52
CA SER A 131 10.69 -12.85 2.82
C SER A 131 11.17 -13.42 4.15
N LYS A 132 12.43 -13.18 4.54
CA LYS A 132 13.02 -13.57 5.83
C LYS A 132 12.42 -12.83 7.04
N LEU A 133 11.75 -11.71 6.82
CA LEU A 133 11.06 -10.93 7.87
C LEU A 133 9.63 -11.42 8.11
N TYR A 134 9.13 -12.38 7.32
CA TYR A 134 7.79 -12.91 7.50
C TYR A 134 7.63 -13.55 8.88
N GLY A 135 6.73 -13.02 9.71
CA GLY A 135 6.62 -13.36 11.12
C GLY A 135 5.21 -13.53 11.65
N LYS A 136 5.11 -13.53 12.98
CA LYS A 136 3.82 -13.67 13.69
C LYS A 136 2.82 -12.56 13.32
N PHE A 137 3.31 -11.34 13.16
CA PHE A 137 2.47 -10.20 12.76
C PHE A 137 1.86 -10.43 11.38
N ASP A 138 2.66 -10.80 10.37
CA ASP A 138 2.17 -11.05 9.01
C ASP A 138 1.06 -12.12 9.00
N LYS A 139 1.28 -13.22 9.75
CA LYS A 139 0.28 -14.29 9.88
C LYS A 139 -1.01 -13.80 10.53
N ALA A 140 -0.90 -12.99 11.57
CA ALA A 140 -2.05 -12.51 12.35
C ALA A 140 -2.95 -11.58 11.54
N ILE A 141 -2.37 -10.79 10.61
CA ILE A 141 -3.14 -9.89 9.75
C ILE A 141 -3.49 -10.51 8.39
N GLY A 142 -3.11 -11.77 8.16
CA GLY A 142 -3.52 -12.54 6.99
C GLY A 142 -2.66 -12.32 5.74
N HIS A 143 -1.39 -11.95 5.90
CA HIS A 143 -0.45 -11.93 4.79
C HIS A 143 -0.15 -13.35 4.30
N TYR A 144 -0.19 -13.54 3.00
CA TYR A 144 0.32 -14.77 2.38
C TYR A 144 1.85 -14.72 2.25
N ARG A 145 2.44 -13.53 2.03
CA ARG A 145 3.87 -13.36 1.74
C ARG A 145 4.38 -11.95 2.01
N ARG A 146 5.71 -11.83 1.97
CA ARG A 146 6.44 -10.58 1.75
C ARG A 146 7.20 -10.70 0.44
N TYR A 147 7.53 -9.58 -0.19
CA TYR A 147 8.06 -9.51 -1.53
C TYR A 147 9.56 -9.24 -1.56
N GLU A 148 10.17 -9.69 -2.65
CA GLU A 148 11.53 -9.31 -3.04
C GLU A 148 11.46 -8.51 -4.36
N LYS A 149 12.40 -7.60 -4.61
CA LYS A 149 12.43 -6.83 -5.87
C LYS A 149 12.39 -7.73 -7.11
N LYS A 150 13.08 -8.88 -7.02
CA LYS A 150 13.12 -9.89 -8.10
C LYS A 150 11.73 -10.38 -8.54
N PHE A 151 10.72 -10.33 -7.65
CA PHE A 151 9.36 -10.67 -8.04
C PHE A 151 8.86 -9.74 -9.14
N PHE A 152 9.07 -8.44 -9.00
CA PHE A 152 8.64 -7.44 -9.99
C PHE A 152 9.55 -7.37 -11.21
N GLU A 153 10.84 -7.68 -11.06
CA GLU A 153 11.82 -7.68 -12.15
C GLU A 153 11.67 -8.88 -13.07
N ASN A 154 11.35 -10.05 -12.51
CA ASN A 154 11.35 -11.32 -13.25
C ASN A 154 9.98 -11.71 -13.83
N ASN A 155 8.89 -11.14 -13.32
CA ASN A 155 7.55 -11.42 -13.85
C ASN A 155 7.15 -10.39 -14.89
N LYS A 156 6.46 -10.87 -15.94
CA LYS A 156 5.82 -10.02 -16.94
C LYS A 156 4.36 -9.83 -16.56
N PHE A 157 3.89 -8.60 -16.55
CA PHE A 157 2.51 -8.24 -16.22
C PHE A 157 1.85 -7.61 -17.46
N GLY A 158 1.26 -8.45 -18.32
CA GLY A 158 0.70 -8.01 -19.59
C GLY A 158 1.70 -7.23 -20.43
N ASP A 159 1.32 -6.03 -20.86
CA ASP A 159 2.14 -5.07 -21.63
C ASP A 159 2.80 -3.99 -20.75
N ALA A 160 2.97 -4.28 -19.44
CA ALA A 160 3.56 -3.34 -18.49
C ALA A 160 5.04 -3.06 -18.76
N GLU A 161 5.44 -1.82 -18.54
CA GLU A 161 6.82 -1.39 -18.41
C GLU A 161 7.12 -1.07 -16.93
N LEU A 162 8.19 -1.62 -16.38
CA LEU A 162 8.66 -1.30 -15.03
C LEU A 162 9.35 0.06 -15.06
N ILE A 163 8.71 1.08 -14.48
CA ILE A 163 9.21 2.46 -14.46
C ILE A 163 10.13 2.72 -13.28
N ASP A 164 9.70 2.29 -12.08
CA ASP A 164 10.48 2.50 -10.86
C ASP A 164 10.29 1.35 -9.86
N LEU A 165 11.36 1.04 -9.12
CA LEU A 165 11.38 -0.01 -8.11
C LEU A 165 12.28 0.38 -6.93
N TYR A 166 11.68 0.85 -5.84
CA TYR A 166 12.41 1.29 -4.65
C TYR A 166 12.21 0.35 -3.48
N SER A 167 13.23 0.23 -2.62
CA SER A 167 13.06 -0.27 -1.26
C SER A 167 13.01 0.90 -0.29
N LEU A 168 12.15 0.81 0.71
CA LEU A 168 11.90 1.86 1.70
C LEU A 168 11.98 1.32 3.11
N ASP A 169 12.16 2.25 4.06
CA ASP A 169 12.19 1.95 5.48
C ASP A 169 13.37 1.05 5.86
N CYS A 170 14.54 1.49 5.42
CA CYS A 170 15.82 0.88 5.76
C CYS A 170 16.03 0.83 7.27
N PHE A 171 15.81 1.94 7.99
CA PHE A 171 15.93 1.99 9.43
C PHE A 171 14.90 1.11 10.13
N GLY A 172 13.65 1.13 9.67
CA GLY A 172 12.60 0.25 10.16
C GLY A 172 12.89 -1.24 9.95
N TYR A 173 13.70 -1.60 8.97
CA TYR A 173 14.18 -2.97 8.79
C TYR A 173 14.98 -3.44 10.01
N PHE A 174 15.93 -2.63 10.46
CA PHE A 174 16.73 -2.94 11.66
C PHE A 174 15.89 -2.96 12.93
N LEU A 175 15.00 -1.98 13.10
CA LEU A 175 14.07 -1.96 14.24
C LEU A 175 13.17 -3.19 14.28
N TYR A 176 12.72 -3.65 13.12
CA TYR A 176 11.90 -4.86 13.05
C TYR A 176 12.67 -6.11 13.46
N LEU A 177 13.93 -6.26 13.02
CA LEU A 177 14.80 -7.35 13.46
C LEU A 177 15.04 -7.32 14.98
N VAL A 178 15.35 -6.16 15.53
CA VAL A 178 15.52 -6.01 16.99
C VAL A 178 14.24 -6.36 17.73
N ASN A 179 13.08 -5.90 17.24
CA ASN A 179 11.80 -6.21 17.84
C ASN A 179 11.49 -7.71 17.83
N GLN A 180 11.81 -8.42 16.74
CA GLN A 180 11.64 -9.87 16.68
C GLN A 180 12.53 -10.63 17.66
N LEU A 181 13.74 -10.13 17.93
CA LEU A 181 14.68 -10.76 18.85
C LEU A 181 14.33 -10.48 20.31
N VAL A 182 13.89 -9.26 20.63
CA VAL A 182 13.71 -8.77 22.01
C VAL A 182 12.27 -8.99 22.49
N PHE A 183 11.25 -8.75 21.65
CA PHE A 183 9.84 -8.77 22.02
C PHE A 183 9.11 -9.94 21.35
N LYS A 184 9.51 -11.17 21.68
CA LYS A 184 9.01 -12.41 21.05
C LYS A 184 7.50 -12.63 21.13
N GLU A 185 6.79 -11.97 22.03
CA GLU A 185 5.37 -12.25 22.32
C GLU A 185 4.37 -11.22 21.76
N GLU A 186 4.80 -9.98 21.45
CA GLU A 186 3.88 -8.96 20.94
C GLU A 186 3.59 -9.19 19.46
N VAL A 187 2.33 -9.51 19.15
CA VAL A 187 1.85 -9.66 17.77
C VAL A 187 1.55 -8.29 17.15
N TYR A 188 0.86 -7.41 17.89
CA TYR A 188 0.47 -6.08 17.41
C TYR A 188 1.26 -4.97 18.11
N PRO A 189 1.87 -4.02 17.39
CA PRO A 189 2.51 -2.89 18.04
C PRO A 189 1.49 -2.02 18.77
N SER A 190 1.84 -1.57 19.98
CA SER A 190 1.00 -0.65 20.76
C SER A 190 0.87 0.71 20.05
N LYS A 191 -0.21 1.45 20.37
CA LYS A 191 -0.43 2.82 19.84
C LYS A 191 0.76 3.74 20.14
N PHE A 192 1.38 3.59 21.30
CA PHE A 192 2.57 4.36 21.68
C PHE A 192 3.78 4.03 20.79
N LYS A 193 4.06 2.74 20.55
CA LYS A 193 5.14 2.31 19.64
C LYS A 193 4.94 2.86 18.23
N ILE A 194 3.70 2.81 17.72
CA ILE A 194 3.33 3.37 16.40
C ILE A 194 3.55 4.88 16.37
N PHE A 195 3.13 5.61 17.41
CA PHE A 195 3.34 7.05 17.51
C PHE A 195 4.81 7.42 17.52
N VAL A 196 5.63 6.75 18.35
CA VAL A 196 7.09 6.97 18.42
C VAL A 196 7.73 6.67 17.06
N TRP A 197 7.33 5.58 16.42
CA TRP A 197 7.82 5.21 15.10
C TRP A 197 7.49 6.29 14.06
N ASP A 198 6.24 6.74 13.96
CA ASP A 198 5.85 7.75 12.97
C ASP A 198 6.51 9.10 13.23
N LYS A 199 6.58 9.53 14.52
CA LYS A 199 7.01 10.88 14.87
C LYS A 199 8.53 11.04 14.87
N PHE A 200 9.27 10.03 15.34
CA PHE A 200 10.71 10.14 15.56
C PHE A 200 11.53 9.30 14.58
N PHE A 201 11.09 8.06 14.32
CA PHE A 201 11.88 7.18 13.47
C PHE A 201 11.60 7.36 11.97
N THR A 202 10.39 7.72 11.58
CA THR A 202 10.08 7.98 10.17
C THR A 202 10.92 9.13 9.58
N PRO A 203 11.12 10.29 10.24
CA PRO A 203 12.03 11.32 9.72
C PRO A 203 13.48 10.82 9.51
N ILE A 204 13.97 10.00 10.44
CA ILE A 204 15.29 9.37 10.32
C ILE A 204 15.31 8.41 9.12
N THR A 205 14.26 7.59 8.99
CA THR A 205 14.09 6.68 7.86
C THR A 205 14.11 7.42 6.51
N ILE A 206 13.40 8.54 6.39
CA ILE A 206 13.38 9.34 5.15
C ILE A 206 14.77 9.79 4.76
N PHE A 207 15.54 10.28 5.73
CA PHE A 207 16.94 10.71 5.50
C PHE A 207 17.84 9.53 5.09
N ILE A 208 17.73 8.40 5.79
CA ILE A 208 18.53 7.21 5.52
C ILE A 208 18.14 6.59 4.16
N ASP A 209 16.85 6.46 3.83
CA ASP A 209 16.39 5.95 2.55
C ASP A 209 16.94 6.78 1.38
N PHE A 210 16.96 8.12 1.53
CA PHE A 210 17.57 9.02 0.55
C PHE A 210 19.09 8.79 0.42
N LEU A 211 19.80 8.67 1.54
CA LEU A 211 21.25 8.43 1.56
C LEU A 211 21.62 7.10 0.88
N PHE A 212 20.86 6.03 1.15
CA PHE A 212 21.04 4.71 0.53
C PHE A 212 20.40 4.57 -0.85
N ARG A 213 19.88 5.67 -1.42
CA ARG A 213 19.25 5.71 -2.75
C ARG A 213 18.16 4.64 -2.91
N TYR A 214 17.37 4.39 -1.86
CA TYR A 214 16.25 3.45 -1.89
C TYR A 214 16.63 2.00 -2.30
N LYS A 215 17.84 1.58 -1.98
CA LYS A 215 18.34 0.27 -2.41
C LYS A 215 17.81 -0.89 -1.59
N PHE A 216 17.57 -0.67 -0.29
CA PHE A 216 17.07 -1.69 0.59
C PHE A 216 16.13 -1.13 1.68
N GLY A 217 15.27 -2.00 2.27
CA GLY A 217 14.33 -1.63 3.33
C GLY A 217 13.27 -2.71 3.52
N LYS A 218 12.35 -2.50 4.47
CA LYS A 218 11.29 -3.48 4.76
C LYS A 218 10.01 -3.29 3.94
N ASN A 219 9.99 -2.33 3.01
CA ASN A 219 8.89 -2.12 2.07
C ASN A 219 9.44 -1.95 0.65
N ILE A 220 8.63 -2.27 -0.35
CA ILE A 220 8.91 -2.05 -1.77
C ILE A 220 7.79 -1.20 -2.36
N ILE A 221 8.16 -0.15 -3.12
CA ILE A 221 7.28 0.49 -4.09
C ILE A 221 7.69 0.02 -5.48
N CYS A 222 6.72 -0.50 -6.22
CA CYS A 222 6.83 -0.82 -7.64
C CYS A 222 5.88 0.08 -8.42
N VAL A 223 6.37 0.65 -9.52
CA VAL A 223 5.57 1.45 -10.45
C VAL A 223 5.66 0.82 -11.83
N LEU A 224 4.52 0.35 -12.32
CA LEU A 224 4.34 -0.18 -13.66
C LEU A 224 3.56 0.81 -14.50
N LYS A 225 3.93 0.96 -15.77
CA LYS A 225 3.21 1.78 -16.75
C LYS A 225 2.65 0.89 -17.85
N LYS A 226 1.39 1.10 -18.20
CA LYS A 226 0.77 0.45 -19.35
C LYS A 226 1.28 1.08 -20.65
N LYS A 227 1.72 0.25 -21.59
CA LYS A 227 2.09 0.70 -22.95
C LYS A 227 0.89 1.10 -23.79
#